data_c77e8293578e237e2179a55815ec03a9
#
_entry.id   c77e8293578e237e2179a55815ec03a9
#
_cell.length_a   1.000
_cell.length_b   1.000
_cell.length_c   1.000
_cell.angle_alpha   90.00
_cell.angle_beta   90.00
_cell.angle_gamma   90.00
#
_symmetry.space_group_name_H-M   'P 1'
#
loop_
_entity.id
_entity.type
_entity.pdbx_description
1 polymer ?
#
loop_
_entity_poly.entity_id
_entity_poly.type
_entity_poly.pdbx_seq_one_letter_code
_entity_poly.pdbx_strand_id
1 'polypeptide(L)'
;MNVLKVENLGFAYGDRQALRDVSFSAAAGRFTALLGPNGAGKSTLIALLTRLYELQQGEIRVAGFSLRSEPREALRRLGVVFQQSTLDLDLSVEQNLRYHAALHGMPRFLANERIEQELQRLQLIERRKSRVRELNGGHRRRVEIARALLHKPSLLLLDEASVGLDPSSRQALNEHVRELCRSEGMSVLWTTHLLDEVQADDDLLILNRGSLVAQGRADALSAVDGNLEHTFKRLTGTNRAA
;
A
#
# COMPACT_ATOMS: atom_id res chain seq x y z
N MET A 1 1.75 14.14 13.12
CA MET A 1 0.79 14.58 12.07
C MET A 1 0.33 13.34 11.31
N ASN A 2 -0.96 13.21 10.99
CA ASN A 2 -1.47 12.06 10.25
C ASN A 2 -1.42 12.33 8.75
N VAL A 3 -0.88 11.37 7.97
CA VAL A 3 -0.88 11.43 6.50
C VAL A 3 -2.18 10.88 5.92
N LEU A 4 -2.81 9.93 6.63
CA LEU A 4 -4.11 9.37 6.28
C LEU A 4 -5.04 9.46 7.48
N LYS A 5 -6.27 9.89 7.26
CA LYS A 5 -7.35 9.87 8.24
C LYS A 5 -8.60 9.30 7.58
N VAL A 6 -9.18 8.29 8.20
CA VAL A 6 -10.42 7.63 7.78
C VAL A 6 -11.40 7.75 8.93
N GLU A 7 -12.62 8.24 8.68
CA GLU A 7 -13.62 8.52 9.69
C GLU A 7 -14.99 7.94 9.27
N ASN A 8 -15.52 7.04 10.10
CA ASN A 8 -16.86 6.43 9.98
C ASN A 8 -17.15 5.87 8.58
N LEU A 9 -16.12 5.24 7.98
CA LEU A 9 -16.19 4.72 6.61
C LEU A 9 -17.10 3.49 6.54
N GLY A 10 -18.16 3.59 5.75
CA GLY A 10 -19.07 2.51 5.44
C GLY A 10 -19.20 2.31 3.93
N PHE A 11 -19.28 1.05 3.50
CA PHE A 11 -19.46 0.70 2.10
C PHE A 11 -20.17 -0.65 1.92
N ALA A 12 -21.09 -0.71 0.99
CA ALA A 12 -21.81 -1.93 0.62
C ALA A 12 -21.82 -2.16 -0.89
N TYR A 13 -21.72 -3.43 -1.29
CA TYR A 13 -21.99 -3.91 -2.65
C TYR A 13 -23.44 -4.39 -2.70
N GLY A 14 -24.38 -3.54 -3.17
CA GLY A 14 -25.80 -3.82 -3.03
C GLY A 14 -26.17 -4.05 -1.56
N ASP A 15 -26.75 -5.19 -1.22
CA ASP A 15 -27.13 -5.53 0.17
C ASP A 15 -25.97 -6.07 1.04
N ARG A 16 -24.81 -6.34 0.42
CA ARG A 16 -23.66 -6.89 1.13
C ARG A 16 -22.77 -5.79 1.70
N GLN A 17 -22.84 -5.59 3.01
CA GLN A 17 -21.97 -4.68 3.73
C GLN A 17 -20.52 -5.19 3.69
N ALA A 18 -19.61 -4.40 3.11
CA ALA A 18 -18.19 -4.71 2.98
C ALA A 18 -17.32 -3.98 4.01
N LEU A 19 -17.67 -2.73 4.38
CA LEU A 19 -17.05 -1.98 5.45
C LEU A 19 -18.12 -1.39 6.37
N ARG A 20 -17.85 -1.41 7.70
CA ARG A 20 -18.79 -0.99 8.75
C ARG A 20 -18.08 -0.07 9.72
N ASP A 21 -18.38 1.21 9.65
CA ASP A 21 -17.89 2.22 10.60
C ASP A 21 -16.37 2.16 10.86
N VAL A 22 -15.59 2.06 9.77
CA VAL A 22 -14.14 1.95 9.87
C VAL A 22 -13.55 3.34 10.10
N SER A 23 -12.86 3.51 11.23
CA SER A 23 -12.18 4.75 11.59
C SER A 23 -10.76 4.46 12.07
N PHE A 24 -9.77 5.09 11.44
CA PHE A 24 -8.36 5.00 11.84
C PHE A 24 -7.54 6.16 11.30
N SER A 25 -6.30 6.28 11.75
CA SER A 25 -5.32 7.18 11.17
C SER A 25 -3.97 6.51 11.02
N ALA A 26 -3.23 6.90 9.95
CA ALA A 26 -1.83 6.54 9.77
C ALA A 26 -0.94 7.78 9.95
N ALA A 27 0.10 7.63 10.75
CA ALA A 27 1.04 8.70 11.02
C ALA A 27 1.98 8.94 9.84
N ALA A 28 2.42 10.20 9.67
CA ALA A 28 3.41 10.55 8.66
C ALA A 28 4.76 9.91 8.96
N GLY A 29 5.46 9.43 7.92
CA GLY A 29 6.79 8.81 8.03
C GLY A 29 6.80 7.44 8.70
N ARG A 30 5.65 6.77 8.81
CA ARG A 30 5.52 5.47 9.47
C ARG A 30 5.09 4.38 8.49
N PHE A 31 5.53 3.16 8.81
CA PHE A 31 4.99 1.96 8.18
C PHE A 31 3.76 1.50 8.97
N THR A 32 2.62 1.47 8.29
CA THR A 32 1.35 0.99 8.85
C THR A 32 0.95 -0.29 8.12
N ALA A 33 0.90 -1.41 8.83
CA ALA A 33 0.38 -2.67 8.31
C ALA A 33 -1.14 -2.75 8.50
N LEU A 34 -1.87 -3.06 7.44
CA LEU A 34 -3.28 -3.41 7.49
C LEU A 34 -3.43 -4.92 7.31
N LEU A 35 -3.55 -5.62 8.43
CA LEU A 35 -3.66 -7.07 8.50
C LEU A 35 -5.14 -7.50 8.50
N GLY A 36 -5.45 -8.60 7.85
CA GLY A 36 -6.79 -9.18 7.88
C GLY A 36 -6.91 -10.42 7.00
N PRO A 37 -7.83 -11.34 7.32
CA PRO A 37 -8.07 -12.52 6.49
C PRO A 37 -8.64 -12.13 5.11
N ASN A 38 -8.69 -13.10 4.21
CA ASN A 38 -9.36 -12.91 2.91
C ASN A 38 -10.84 -12.58 3.15
N GLY A 39 -11.35 -11.59 2.42
CA GLY A 39 -12.72 -11.10 2.61
C GLY A 39 -12.93 -10.16 3.81
N ALA A 40 -11.87 -9.76 4.53
CA ALA A 40 -11.99 -8.81 5.64
C ALA A 40 -12.42 -7.39 5.23
N GLY A 41 -12.27 -7.02 3.94
CA GLY A 41 -12.59 -5.69 3.42
C GLY A 41 -11.37 -4.86 3.00
N LYS A 42 -10.13 -5.42 3.05
CA LYS A 42 -8.88 -4.71 2.71
C LYS A 42 -8.91 -4.11 1.30
N SER A 43 -9.22 -4.91 0.28
CA SER A 43 -9.27 -4.42 -1.12
C SER A 43 -10.40 -3.43 -1.35
N THR A 44 -11.52 -3.55 -0.61
CA THR A 44 -12.59 -2.54 -0.64
C THR A 44 -12.10 -1.21 -0.07
N LEU A 45 -11.36 -1.25 1.04
CA LEU A 45 -10.76 -0.05 1.62
C LEU A 45 -9.76 0.60 0.63
N ILE A 46 -8.89 -0.19 0.00
CA ILE A 46 -7.96 0.33 -1.02
C ILE A 46 -8.71 0.94 -2.21
N ALA A 47 -9.78 0.30 -2.68
CA ALA A 47 -10.61 0.82 -3.78
C ALA A 47 -11.26 2.18 -3.43
N LEU A 48 -11.66 2.39 -2.18
CA LEU A 48 -12.18 3.68 -1.70
C LEU A 48 -11.07 4.72 -1.54
N LEU A 49 -9.91 4.35 -1.00
CA LEU A 49 -8.73 5.21 -0.87
C LEU A 49 -8.23 5.72 -2.23
N THR A 50 -8.34 4.89 -3.27
CA THR A 50 -7.92 5.20 -4.65
C THR A 50 -9.04 5.78 -5.51
N ARG A 51 -10.24 5.97 -4.93
CA ARG A 51 -11.44 6.42 -5.66
C ARG A 51 -11.83 5.56 -6.87
N LEU A 52 -11.50 4.28 -6.85
CA LEU A 52 -12.09 3.30 -7.77
C LEU A 52 -13.59 3.10 -7.47
N TYR A 53 -13.98 3.33 -6.20
CA TYR A 53 -15.37 3.45 -5.80
C TYR A 53 -15.63 4.80 -5.13
N GLU A 54 -16.84 5.30 -5.27
CA GLU A 54 -17.28 6.50 -4.57
C GLU A 54 -17.55 6.22 -3.09
N LEU A 55 -17.27 7.22 -2.25
CA LEU A 55 -17.54 7.15 -0.83
C LEU A 55 -19.06 7.20 -0.58
N GLN A 56 -19.62 6.11 -0.08
CA GLN A 56 -21.03 6.05 0.32
C GLN A 56 -21.23 6.75 1.67
N GLN A 57 -20.42 6.40 2.67
CA GLN A 57 -20.48 6.94 4.02
C GLN A 57 -19.07 7.24 4.55
N GLY A 58 -18.97 8.25 5.42
CA GLY A 58 -17.72 8.61 6.07
C GLY A 58 -16.86 9.58 5.26
N GLU A 59 -15.65 9.81 5.74
CA GLU A 59 -14.69 10.75 5.18
C GLU A 59 -13.30 10.11 5.11
N ILE A 60 -12.56 10.42 4.05
CA ILE A 60 -11.14 10.05 3.91
C ILE A 60 -10.35 11.31 3.57
N ARG A 61 -9.28 11.54 4.33
CA ARG A 61 -8.32 12.63 4.07
C ARG A 61 -6.92 12.07 3.88
N VAL A 62 -6.26 12.52 2.80
CA VAL A 62 -4.87 12.18 2.47
C VAL A 62 -4.05 13.46 2.52
N ALA A 63 -3.03 13.49 3.37
CA ALA A 63 -2.20 14.68 3.59
C ALA A 63 -3.03 15.96 3.83
N GLY A 64 -4.18 15.83 4.53
CA GLY A 64 -5.11 16.91 4.84
C GLY A 64 -6.21 17.14 3.80
N PHE A 65 -6.06 16.66 2.57
CA PHE A 65 -7.04 16.85 1.49
C PHE A 65 -8.15 15.79 1.53
N SER A 66 -9.40 16.23 1.44
CA SER A 66 -10.57 15.36 1.42
C SER A 66 -10.72 14.65 0.07
N LEU A 67 -10.90 13.33 0.10
CA LEU A 67 -11.22 12.57 -1.11
C LEU A 67 -12.62 12.90 -1.67
N ARG A 68 -13.49 13.50 -0.86
CA ARG A 68 -14.84 13.89 -1.29
C ARG A 68 -14.85 15.26 -1.96
N SER A 69 -14.28 16.28 -1.33
CA SER A 69 -14.30 17.67 -1.81
C SER A 69 -13.07 18.06 -2.66
N GLU A 70 -11.92 17.44 -2.41
CA GLU A 70 -10.63 17.76 -3.04
C GLU A 70 -9.94 16.51 -3.62
N PRO A 71 -10.64 15.68 -4.41
CA PRO A 71 -10.15 14.37 -4.82
C PRO A 71 -8.84 14.42 -5.61
N ARG A 72 -8.65 15.43 -6.46
CA ARG A 72 -7.44 15.57 -7.27
C ARG A 72 -6.22 15.81 -6.41
N GLU A 73 -6.34 16.68 -5.41
CA GLU A 73 -5.23 17.01 -4.50
C GLU A 73 -4.90 15.82 -3.59
N ALA A 74 -5.92 15.12 -3.09
CA ALA A 74 -5.74 13.89 -2.31
C ALA A 74 -5.04 12.79 -3.14
N LEU A 75 -5.52 12.51 -4.36
CA LEU A 75 -4.97 11.46 -5.23
C LEU A 75 -3.54 11.77 -5.70
N ARG A 76 -3.18 13.04 -5.89
CA ARG A 76 -1.78 13.44 -6.20
C ARG A 76 -0.81 13.10 -5.08
N ARG A 77 -1.28 12.89 -3.85
CA ARG A 77 -0.46 12.54 -2.68
C ARG A 77 -0.32 11.04 -2.48
N LEU A 78 -0.96 10.23 -3.35
CA LEU A 78 -0.93 8.78 -3.27
C LEU A 78 -0.03 8.20 -4.35
N GLY A 79 0.88 7.31 -3.94
CA GLY A 79 1.49 6.31 -4.81
C GLY A 79 0.78 4.98 -4.56
N VAL A 80 0.46 4.23 -5.61
CA VAL A 80 -0.32 3.00 -5.45
C VAL A 80 0.33 1.85 -6.20
N VAL A 81 0.47 0.71 -5.52
CA VAL A 81 0.84 -0.58 -6.10
C VAL A 81 -0.27 -1.56 -5.79
N PHE A 82 -0.97 -2.00 -6.80
CA PHE A 82 -2.08 -2.95 -6.68
C PHE A 82 -1.59 -4.40 -6.59
N GLN A 83 -2.46 -5.28 -6.12
CA GLN A 83 -2.19 -6.72 -6.06
C GLN A 83 -1.83 -7.29 -7.45
N GLN A 84 -2.66 -6.99 -8.45
CA GLN A 84 -2.37 -7.33 -9.84
C GLN A 84 -1.45 -6.30 -10.47
N SER A 85 -0.49 -6.78 -11.28
CA SER A 85 0.41 -5.90 -12.02
C SER A 85 -0.37 -5.05 -13.03
N THR A 86 -0.06 -3.76 -13.01
CA THR A 86 -0.63 -2.76 -13.93
C THR A 86 0.42 -2.16 -14.87
N LEU A 87 1.56 -2.85 -15.02
CA LEU A 87 2.58 -2.51 -16.02
C LEU A 87 2.18 -3.06 -17.39
N ASP A 88 2.46 -2.29 -18.44
CA ASP A 88 2.39 -2.79 -19.80
C ASP A 88 3.59 -3.72 -20.06
N LEU A 89 3.30 -4.99 -20.37
CA LEU A 89 4.31 -6.04 -20.53
C LEU A 89 5.13 -5.86 -21.81
N ASP A 90 4.60 -5.19 -22.83
CA ASP A 90 5.25 -4.97 -24.11
C ASP A 90 6.18 -3.76 -24.13
N LEU A 91 5.96 -2.83 -23.22
CA LEU A 91 6.81 -1.67 -23.04
C LEU A 91 8.06 -2.00 -22.20
N SER A 92 9.13 -1.24 -22.43
CA SER A 92 10.30 -1.29 -21.55
C SER A 92 9.98 -0.68 -20.18
N VAL A 93 10.84 -0.95 -19.20
CA VAL A 93 10.77 -0.33 -17.87
C VAL A 93 10.69 1.19 -17.99
N GLU A 94 11.62 1.80 -18.74
CA GLU A 94 11.65 3.24 -18.94
C GLU A 94 10.37 3.77 -19.60
N GLN A 95 9.83 3.09 -20.60
CA GLN A 95 8.61 3.49 -21.29
C GLN A 95 7.40 3.48 -20.34
N ASN A 96 7.27 2.44 -19.51
CA ASN A 96 6.23 2.39 -18.47
C ASN A 96 6.34 3.59 -17.51
N LEU A 97 7.55 3.89 -17.04
CA LEU A 97 7.78 5.00 -16.11
C LEU A 97 7.50 6.36 -16.77
N ARG A 98 7.95 6.56 -18.01
CA ARG A 98 7.69 7.79 -18.79
C ARG A 98 6.21 8.01 -19.06
N TYR A 99 5.48 6.94 -19.40
CA TYR A 99 4.04 6.99 -19.60
C TYR A 99 3.33 7.47 -18.33
N HIS A 100 3.69 6.89 -17.20
CA HIS A 100 3.11 7.28 -15.90
C HIS A 100 3.47 8.71 -15.50
N ALA A 101 4.72 9.13 -15.69
CA ALA A 101 5.14 10.51 -15.45
C ALA A 101 4.33 11.50 -16.31
N ALA A 102 4.04 11.17 -17.57
CA ALA A 102 3.22 11.99 -18.45
C ALA A 102 1.77 12.10 -17.97
N LEU A 103 1.18 11.02 -17.47
CA LEU A 103 -0.16 11.03 -16.86
C LEU A 103 -0.24 11.95 -15.64
N HIS A 104 0.87 12.08 -14.89
CA HIS A 104 1.00 13.03 -13.78
C HIS A 104 1.35 14.46 -14.20
N GLY A 105 1.44 14.73 -15.51
CA GLY A 105 1.79 16.06 -16.04
C GLY A 105 3.23 16.49 -15.77
N MET A 106 4.16 15.54 -15.52
CA MET A 106 5.54 15.86 -15.19
C MET A 106 6.28 16.36 -16.45
N PRO A 107 7.01 17.50 -16.34
CA PRO A 107 7.89 17.96 -17.42
C PRO A 107 8.95 16.90 -17.75
N ARG A 108 9.33 16.77 -19.04
CA ARG A 108 10.25 15.73 -19.51
C ARG A 108 11.58 15.70 -18.76
N PHE A 109 12.15 16.85 -18.45
CA PHE A 109 13.43 16.91 -17.74
C PHE A 109 13.31 16.35 -16.33
N LEU A 110 12.25 16.74 -15.59
CA LEU A 110 11.98 16.25 -14.25
C LEU A 110 11.63 14.75 -14.27
N ALA A 111 10.85 14.30 -15.26
CA ALA A 111 10.53 12.88 -15.42
C ALA A 111 11.81 12.05 -15.63
N ASN A 112 12.75 12.51 -16.48
CA ASN A 112 14.01 11.80 -16.70
C ASN A 112 14.86 11.73 -15.43
N GLU A 113 14.99 12.82 -14.71
CA GLU A 113 15.71 12.87 -13.42
C GLU A 113 15.11 11.91 -12.41
N ARG A 114 13.78 11.95 -12.24
CA ARG A 114 13.06 11.07 -11.29
C ARG A 114 13.14 9.61 -11.69
N ILE A 115 13.02 9.29 -12.97
CA ILE A 115 13.17 7.91 -13.47
C ILE A 115 14.56 7.39 -13.15
N GLU A 116 15.59 8.16 -13.41
CA GLU A 116 16.97 7.79 -13.09
C GLU A 116 17.14 7.52 -11.60
N GLN A 117 16.70 8.46 -10.74
CA GLN A 117 16.77 8.33 -9.29
C GLN A 117 16.05 7.06 -8.78
N GLU A 118 14.81 6.79 -9.25
CA GLU A 118 14.05 5.63 -8.80
C GLU A 118 14.64 4.31 -9.31
N LEU A 119 15.17 4.29 -10.55
CA LEU A 119 15.83 3.11 -11.09
C LEU A 119 17.14 2.78 -10.35
N GLN A 120 17.93 3.80 -9.98
CA GLN A 120 19.13 3.63 -9.15
C GLN A 120 18.78 3.08 -7.78
N ARG A 121 17.82 3.73 -7.11
CA ARG A 121 17.33 3.36 -5.79
C ARG A 121 16.88 1.90 -5.73
N LEU A 122 16.11 1.45 -6.73
CA LEU A 122 15.53 0.11 -6.80
C LEU A 122 16.42 -0.92 -7.49
N GLN A 123 17.70 -0.54 -7.81
CA GLN A 123 18.66 -1.42 -8.50
C GLN A 123 18.14 -1.97 -9.82
N LEU A 124 17.50 -1.09 -10.62
CA LEU A 124 16.87 -1.42 -11.90
C LEU A 124 17.55 -0.75 -13.11
N ILE A 125 18.65 -0.04 -12.93
CA ILE A 125 19.34 0.71 -14.00
C ILE A 125 19.67 -0.19 -15.19
N GLU A 126 20.23 -1.37 -14.93
CA GLU A 126 20.60 -2.33 -15.98
C GLU A 126 19.39 -2.89 -16.73
N ARG A 127 18.21 -2.84 -16.11
CA ARG A 127 16.94 -3.31 -16.67
C ARG A 127 16.11 -2.22 -17.35
N ARG A 128 16.62 -0.97 -17.37
CA ARG A 128 15.92 0.20 -17.89
C ARG A 128 15.30 -0.03 -19.28
N LYS A 129 16.04 -0.69 -20.19
CA LYS A 129 15.62 -0.95 -21.57
C LYS A 129 14.95 -2.31 -21.76
N SER A 130 14.99 -3.21 -20.75
CA SER A 130 14.33 -4.52 -20.81
C SER A 130 12.81 -4.35 -20.89
N ARG A 131 12.15 -5.17 -21.67
CA ARG A 131 10.68 -5.24 -21.67
C ARG A 131 10.20 -5.84 -20.35
N VAL A 132 9.08 -5.34 -19.84
CA VAL A 132 8.55 -5.80 -18.55
C VAL A 132 8.24 -7.30 -18.56
N ARG A 133 7.83 -7.88 -19.70
CA ARG A 133 7.60 -9.33 -19.83
C ARG A 133 8.84 -10.19 -19.55
N GLU A 134 10.04 -9.64 -19.76
CA GLU A 134 11.33 -10.33 -19.57
C GLU A 134 11.78 -10.33 -18.10
N LEU A 135 11.12 -9.54 -17.25
CA LEU A 135 11.45 -9.42 -15.84
C LEU A 135 10.80 -10.55 -15.02
N ASN A 136 11.50 -11.00 -13.98
CA ASN A 136 10.89 -11.82 -12.93
C ASN A 136 9.90 -11.02 -12.07
N GLY A 137 9.13 -11.73 -11.23
CA GLY A 137 8.10 -11.11 -10.37
C GLY A 137 8.65 -10.02 -9.45
N GLY A 138 9.79 -10.27 -8.80
CA GLY A 138 10.43 -9.30 -7.90
C GLY A 138 10.89 -8.03 -8.62
N HIS A 139 11.48 -8.15 -9.83
CA HIS A 139 11.82 -6.98 -10.64
C HIS A 139 10.58 -6.21 -11.09
N ARG A 140 9.52 -6.90 -11.54
CA ARG A 140 8.25 -6.22 -11.91
C ARG A 140 7.70 -5.43 -10.74
N ARG A 141 7.67 -6.01 -9.54
CA ARG A 141 7.16 -5.33 -8.34
C ARG A 141 7.99 -4.10 -7.97
N ARG A 142 9.33 -4.17 -8.11
CA ARG A 142 10.20 -3.01 -7.94
C ARG A 142 9.91 -1.90 -8.97
N VAL A 143 9.63 -2.25 -10.23
CA VAL A 143 9.24 -1.27 -11.27
C VAL A 143 7.91 -0.60 -10.91
N GLU A 144 6.94 -1.33 -10.36
CA GLU A 144 5.66 -0.75 -9.89
C GLU A 144 5.87 0.24 -8.75
N ILE A 145 6.76 -0.07 -7.81
CA ILE A 145 7.14 0.85 -6.73
C ILE A 145 7.84 2.08 -7.30
N ALA A 146 8.85 1.91 -8.20
CA ALA A 146 9.49 3.03 -8.88
C ALA A 146 8.46 3.95 -9.53
N ARG A 147 7.50 3.37 -10.25
CA ARG A 147 6.41 4.09 -10.89
C ARG A 147 5.56 4.88 -9.90
N ALA A 148 5.20 4.24 -8.78
CA ALA A 148 4.36 4.86 -7.74
C ALA A 148 5.07 6.01 -7.02
N LEU A 149 6.42 6.05 -7.01
CA LEU A 149 7.23 7.07 -6.34
C LEU A 149 7.61 8.26 -7.23
N LEU A 150 7.41 8.18 -8.56
CA LEU A 150 7.87 9.22 -9.52
C LEU A 150 7.42 10.64 -9.16
N HIS A 151 6.17 10.79 -8.76
CA HIS A 151 5.56 12.08 -8.47
C HIS A 151 5.69 12.53 -7.00
N LYS A 152 6.56 11.86 -6.21
CA LYS A 152 6.82 12.13 -4.79
C LYS A 152 5.53 12.15 -3.95
N PRO A 153 4.82 11.02 -3.86
CA PRO A 153 3.61 10.94 -3.05
C PRO A 153 3.93 11.16 -1.57
N SER A 154 2.92 11.56 -0.78
CA SER A 154 3.03 11.62 0.68
C SER A 154 2.73 10.29 1.34
N LEU A 155 1.97 9.42 0.66
CA LEU A 155 1.57 8.10 1.14
C LEU A 155 1.68 7.08 0.01
N LEU A 156 2.40 5.99 0.27
CA LEU A 156 2.48 4.82 -0.61
C LEU A 156 1.51 3.75 -0.11
N LEU A 157 0.56 3.38 -0.97
CA LEU A 157 -0.40 2.29 -0.74
C LEU A 157 0.13 1.03 -1.45
N LEU A 158 0.26 -0.06 -0.72
CA LEU A 158 0.73 -1.34 -1.22
C LEU A 158 -0.36 -2.41 -0.93
N ASP A 159 -1.09 -2.81 -1.96
CA ASP A 159 -2.16 -3.82 -1.82
C ASP A 159 -1.61 -5.21 -2.11
N GLU A 160 -1.38 -5.99 -1.03
CA GLU A 160 -0.84 -7.35 -1.07
C GLU A 160 0.38 -7.48 -2.01
N ALA A 161 1.29 -6.50 -1.92
CA ALA A 161 2.36 -6.29 -2.89
C ALA A 161 3.37 -7.43 -3.00
N SER A 162 3.44 -8.31 -2.02
CA SER A 162 4.35 -9.45 -1.95
C SER A 162 3.75 -10.76 -2.46
N VAL A 163 2.45 -10.78 -2.73
CA VAL A 163 1.76 -11.99 -3.22
C VAL A 163 2.35 -12.46 -4.54
N GLY A 164 2.66 -13.78 -4.61
CA GLY A 164 3.26 -14.40 -5.79
C GLY A 164 4.77 -14.22 -5.91
N LEU A 165 5.44 -13.59 -4.95
CA LEU A 165 6.89 -13.52 -4.87
C LEU A 165 7.44 -14.73 -4.10
N ASP A 166 8.63 -15.16 -4.48
CA ASP A 166 9.41 -16.11 -3.69
C ASP A 166 9.82 -15.47 -2.33
N PRO A 167 10.17 -16.27 -1.30
CA PRO A 167 10.48 -15.78 0.03
C PRO A 167 11.58 -14.71 0.06
N SER A 168 12.64 -14.88 -0.73
CA SER A 168 13.77 -13.94 -0.78
C SER A 168 13.37 -12.61 -1.41
N SER A 169 12.63 -12.64 -2.51
CA SER A 169 12.09 -11.44 -3.16
C SER A 169 11.09 -10.70 -2.28
N ARG A 170 10.28 -11.42 -1.50
CA ARG A 170 9.34 -10.84 -0.53
C ARG A 170 10.08 -10.12 0.59
N GLN A 171 11.07 -10.77 1.19
CA GLN A 171 11.87 -10.16 2.25
C GLN A 171 12.58 -8.90 1.74
N ALA A 172 13.26 -8.98 0.59
CA ALA A 172 13.94 -7.84 -0.01
C ALA A 172 12.98 -6.67 -0.32
N LEU A 173 11.77 -6.96 -0.78
CA LEU A 173 10.75 -5.94 -1.02
C LEU A 173 10.32 -5.26 0.29
N ASN A 174 10.05 -6.04 1.33
CA ASN A 174 9.63 -5.54 2.64
C ASN A 174 10.72 -4.64 3.27
N GLU A 175 11.97 -5.10 3.26
CA GLU A 175 13.12 -4.32 3.75
C GLU A 175 13.28 -3.02 2.96
N HIS A 176 13.16 -3.07 1.63
CA HIS A 176 13.28 -1.89 0.79
C HIS A 176 12.21 -0.83 1.12
N VAL A 177 10.94 -1.25 1.25
CA VAL A 177 9.85 -0.31 1.58
C VAL A 177 10.02 0.28 2.98
N ARG A 178 10.53 -0.49 3.94
CA ARG A 178 10.85 0.01 5.28
C ARG A 178 12.00 1.00 5.27
N GLU A 179 12.99 0.77 4.41
CA GLU A 179 14.08 1.72 4.25
C GLU A 179 13.59 3.06 3.72
N LEU A 180 12.61 3.09 2.80
CA LEU A 180 11.95 4.33 2.35
C LEU A 180 11.29 5.09 3.53
N CYS A 181 10.69 4.37 4.48
CA CYS A 181 10.13 5.01 5.68
C CYS A 181 11.23 5.63 6.55
N ARG A 182 12.33 4.90 6.80
CA ARG A 182 13.40 5.33 7.71
C ARG A 182 14.27 6.46 7.12
N SER A 183 14.68 6.32 5.86
CA SER A 183 15.64 7.24 5.22
C SER A 183 14.98 8.48 4.63
N GLU A 184 13.73 8.38 4.15
CA GLU A 184 13.05 9.45 3.43
C GLU A 184 11.77 9.96 4.10
N GLY A 185 11.42 9.39 5.24
CA GLY A 185 10.17 9.73 5.92
C GLY A 185 8.93 9.40 5.10
N MET A 186 9.01 8.41 4.18
CA MET A 186 7.86 7.95 3.41
C MET A 186 6.83 7.32 4.34
N SER A 187 5.57 7.69 4.15
CA SER A 187 4.47 7.03 4.85
C SER A 187 3.96 5.88 4.02
N VAL A 188 3.75 4.73 4.63
CA VAL A 188 3.31 3.50 3.94
C VAL A 188 2.07 2.93 4.60
N LEU A 189 1.08 2.54 3.80
CA LEU A 189 0.01 1.63 4.19
C LEU A 189 0.14 0.35 3.37
N TRP A 190 0.50 -0.74 4.04
CA TRP A 190 0.72 -2.05 3.45
C TRP A 190 -0.39 -3.01 3.85
N THR A 191 -1.22 -3.45 2.90
CA THR A 191 -2.20 -4.50 3.17
C THR A 191 -1.56 -5.87 3.04
N THR A 192 -1.84 -6.75 3.98
CA THR A 192 -1.35 -8.13 3.95
C THR A 192 -2.28 -9.08 4.71
N HIS A 193 -2.16 -10.36 4.41
CA HIS A 193 -2.70 -11.45 5.23
C HIS A 193 -1.58 -12.31 5.84
N LEU A 194 -0.31 -11.92 5.64
CA LEU A 194 0.88 -12.62 6.09
C LEU A 194 1.42 -11.95 7.36
N LEU A 195 1.50 -12.70 8.44
CA LEU A 195 1.97 -12.21 9.74
C LEU A 195 3.47 -11.92 9.77
N ASP A 196 4.25 -12.65 8.97
CA ASP A 196 5.70 -12.52 8.83
C ASP A 196 6.15 -11.21 8.14
N GLU A 197 5.21 -10.48 7.55
CA GLU A 197 5.46 -9.16 6.99
C GLU A 197 5.37 -8.02 8.01
N VAL A 198 4.83 -8.29 9.20
CA VAL A 198 4.63 -7.29 10.26
C VAL A 198 5.80 -7.36 11.24
N GLN A 199 6.46 -6.22 11.48
CA GLN A 199 7.51 -6.09 12.49
C GLN A 199 6.96 -5.48 13.79
N ALA A 200 7.68 -5.69 14.88
CA ALA A 200 7.27 -5.28 16.22
C ALA A 200 7.03 -3.77 16.37
N ASP A 201 7.79 -2.96 15.64
CA ASP A 201 7.72 -1.50 15.66
C ASP A 201 6.74 -0.88 14.66
N ASP A 202 6.03 -1.68 13.87
CA ASP A 202 5.01 -1.20 12.94
C ASP A 202 3.78 -0.67 13.67
N ASP A 203 3.13 0.31 13.06
CA ASP A 203 1.74 0.59 13.35
C ASP A 203 0.87 -0.49 12.70
N LEU A 204 -0.03 -1.10 13.46
CA LEU A 204 -0.84 -2.22 13.03
C LEU A 204 -2.32 -1.91 13.12
N LEU A 205 -3.02 -2.19 12.04
CA LEU A 205 -4.48 -2.18 11.93
C LEU A 205 -4.94 -3.60 11.65
N ILE A 206 -5.89 -4.12 12.40
CA ILE A 206 -6.48 -5.45 12.13
C ILE A 206 -7.93 -5.26 11.69
N LEU A 207 -8.19 -5.63 10.42
CA LEU A 207 -9.52 -5.59 9.82
C LEU A 207 -10.12 -7.00 9.81
N ASN A 208 -11.37 -7.11 10.25
CA ASN A 208 -12.11 -8.38 10.22
C ASN A 208 -13.58 -8.13 9.90
N ARG A 209 -14.13 -8.86 8.93
CA ARG A 209 -15.54 -8.79 8.50
C ARG A 209 -16.05 -7.35 8.30
N GLY A 210 -15.22 -6.51 7.70
CA GLY A 210 -15.55 -5.13 7.38
C GLY A 210 -15.39 -4.12 8.54
N SER A 211 -14.93 -4.54 9.71
CA SER A 211 -14.74 -3.68 10.87
C SER A 211 -13.28 -3.69 11.34
N LEU A 212 -12.79 -2.56 11.83
CA LEU A 212 -11.49 -2.48 12.49
C LEU A 212 -11.61 -3.06 13.90
N VAL A 213 -10.91 -4.17 14.18
CA VAL A 213 -10.98 -4.88 15.45
C VAL A 213 -9.81 -4.60 16.37
N ALA A 214 -8.70 -4.04 15.86
CA ALA A 214 -7.58 -3.55 16.66
C ALA A 214 -6.80 -2.48 15.89
N GLN A 215 -6.23 -1.54 16.64
CA GLN A 215 -5.30 -0.51 16.18
C GLN A 215 -4.27 -0.23 17.27
N GLY A 216 -2.99 -0.18 16.91
CA GLY A 216 -1.89 0.12 17.84
C GLY A 216 -0.54 -0.27 17.26
N ARG A 217 0.51 -0.23 18.07
CA ARG A 217 1.80 -0.79 17.70
C ARG A 217 1.73 -2.32 17.76
N ALA A 218 2.39 -2.99 16.82
CA ALA A 218 2.37 -4.45 16.73
C ALA A 218 2.93 -5.13 17.99
N ASP A 219 4.00 -4.61 18.58
CA ASP A 219 4.57 -5.09 19.84
C ASP A 219 3.57 -4.97 21.00
N ALA A 220 2.89 -3.82 21.15
CA ALA A 220 1.93 -3.58 22.20
C ALA A 220 0.69 -4.48 22.07
N LEU A 221 0.20 -4.67 20.84
CA LEU A 221 -0.95 -5.57 20.59
C LEU A 221 -0.59 -7.03 20.84
N SER A 222 0.64 -7.44 20.51
CA SER A 222 1.13 -8.81 20.68
C SER A 222 1.41 -9.16 22.14
N ALA A 223 1.73 -8.17 22.97
CA ALA A 223 2.08 -8.37 24.38
C ALA A 223 0.94 -9.02 25.20
N VAL A 224 -0.32 -8.80 24.80
CA VAL A 224 -1.51 -9.33 25.47
C VAL A 224 -1.58 -10.87 25.34
N ASP A 225 -1.22 -11.41 24.19
CA ASP A 225 -1.37 -12.84 23.86
C ASP A 225 -0.01 -13.56 23.70
N GLY A 226 1.10 -12.87 24.00
CA GLY A 226 2.46 -13.38 23.91
C GLY A 226 3.08 -13.31 22.50
N ASN A 227 2.26 -13.33 21.45
CA ASN A 227 2.71 -13.13 20.07
C ASN A 227 1.59 -12.65 19.14
N LEU A 228 1.97 -12.13 17.98
CA LEU A 228 1.04 -11.57 16.99
C LEU A 228 0.09 -12.64 16.41
N GLU A 229 0.53 -13.88 16.28
CA GLU A 229 -0.29 -14.96 15.73
C GLU A 229 -1.48 -15.29 16.66
N HIS A 230 -1.24 -15.38 17.95
CA HIS A 230 -2.32 -15.62 18.94
C HIS A 230 -3.28 -14.43 18.98
N THR A 231 -2.75 -13.20 19.00
CA THR A 231 -3.57 -11.99 18.95
C THR A 231 -4.47 -11.96 17.70
N PHE A 232 -3.89 -12.25 16.54
CA PHE A 232 -4.63 -12.28 15.28
C PHE A 232 -5.73 -13.36 15.28
N LYS A 233 -5.41 -14.57 15.72
CA LYS A 233 -6.40 -15.68 15.85
C LYS A 233 -7.56 -15.31 16.79
N ARG A 234 -7.25 -14.76 17.95
CA ARG A 234 -8.27 -14.32 18.91
C ARG A 234 -9.20 -13.25 18.31
N LEU A 235 -8.64 -12.24 17.65
CA LEU A 235 -9.40 -11.10 17.13
C LEU A 235 -10.19 -11.44 15.85
N THR A 236 -9.72 -12.39 15.05
CA THR A 236 -10.37 -12.75 13.79
C THR A 236 -11.20 -14.01 13.82
N GLY A 237 -11.06 -14.81 14.87
CA GLY A 237 -11.72 -16.12 14.98
C GLY A 237 -11.20 -17.13 13.94
N THR A 238 -10.04 -16.86 13.32
CA THR A 238 -9.47 -17.73 12.28
C THR A 238 -8.60 -18.79 12.93
N ASN A 239 -9.14 -19.97 13.15
CA ASN A 239 -8.29 -21.16 13.24
C ASN A 239 -7.77 -21.42 11.83
N ARG A 240 -6.45 -21.33 11.58
CA ARG A 240 -5.86 -21.93 10.38
C ARG A 240 -6.17 -23.42 10.45
N ALA A 241 -7.13 -23.88 9.64
CA ALA A 241 -7.08 -25.27 9.21
C ALA A 241 -5.74 -25.44 8.49
N ALA A 242 -4.98 -26.43 8.92
CA ALA A 242 -3.67 -26.79 8.40
C ALA A 242 -3.68 -27.03 6.89
#